data_10a78268368a66fca2a4e1828ab84afa
#
_entry.id   10a78268368a66fca2a4e1828ab84afa
#
_cell.length_a   1.000
_cell.length_b   1.000
_cell.length_c   1.000
_cell.angle_alpha   90.00
_cell.angle_beta   90.00
_cell.angle_gamma   90.00
#
_symmetry.space_group_name_H-M   'P 1'
#
loop_
_entity.id
_entity.type
_entity.pdbx_description
1 polymer ?
#
loop_
_entity_poly.entity_id
_entity_poly.type
_entity_poly.pdbx_seq_one_letter_code
_entity_poly.pdbx_strand_id
1 'polypeptide(L)'
;MTPIRFLAAATVCFAALSSTPPAQAATWSWDYSAAGIAASGTFTTTDTPDSAGFFTVTAITGSRNGVAITGLEPAGSAIPGNDPYAVDDLVSIAGPQLTWNGFGYALADGNWVNPFSDGSMAWEYLSVPPYPQGAGQEVAVSFSAAPVDEPTMVMLTLFGVCGLAAASRARRGR
;
A
#
# COMPACT_ATOMS: atom_id res chain seq x y z
N MET A 1 3.22 29.79 68.30
CA MET A 1 4.13 29.74 67.16
C MET A 1 3.77 28.52 66.33
N THR A 2 3.01 28.73 65.19
CA THR A 2 2.48 27.64 64.36
C THR A 2 3.34 27.58 63.10
N PRO A 3 3.92 26.46 62.70
CA PRO A 3 4.71 26.38 61.49
C PRO A 3 3.80 26.23 60.24
N ILE A 4 3.98 27.16 59.30
CA ILE A 4 3.37 27.16 57.96
C ILE A 4 4.04 26.08 57.13
N ARG A 5 3.27 25.09 56.72
CA ARG A 5 3.71 24.05 55.76
C ARG A 5 3.51 24.59 54.33
N PHE A 6 4.60 24.87 53.63
CA PHE A 6 4.58 25.15 52.19
C PHE A 6 4.30 23.86 51.41
N LEU A 7 3.14 23.83 50.76
CA LEU A 7 2.78 22.79 49.80
C LEU A 7 3.35 23.21 48.43
N ALA A 8 4.46 22.61 48.03
CA ALA A 8 5.01 22.79 46.67
C ALA A 8 4.20 21.97 45.67
N ALA A 9 3.36 22.66 44.90
CA ALA A 9 2.67 22.05 43.75
C ALA A 9 3.66 21.96 42.61
N ALA A 10 4.14 20.73 42.33
CA ALA A 10 4.94 20.46 41.13
C ALA A 10 4.00 20.36 39.91
N THR A 11 3.93 21.43 39.14
CA THR A 11 3.26 21.47 37.82
C THR A 11 4.13 20.73 36.82
N VAL A 12 3.78 19.50 36.50
CA VAL A 12 4.41 18.74 35.42
C VAL A 12 3.81 19.23 34.10
N CYS A 13 4.52 20.13 33.40
CA CYS A 13 4.24 20.47 32.03
C CYS A 13 4.52 19.26 31.15
N PHE A 14 3.46 18.56 30.73
CA PHE A 14 3.52 17.59 29.64
C PHE A 14 3.65 18.39 28.34
N ALA A 15 4.87 18.62 27.87
CA ALA A 15 5.11 19.01 26.49
C ALA A 15 4.75 17.80 25.61
N ALA A 16 3.54 17.82 25.05
CA ALA A 16 3.16 16.91 23.98
C ALA A 16 4.04 17.27 22.79
N LEU A 17 5.13 16.54 22.61
CA LEU A 17 5.88 16.50 21.36
C LEU A 17 4.93 15.93 20.31
N SER A 18 4.26 16.79 19.58
CA SER A 18 3.57 16.46 18.33
C SER A 18 4.65 16.11 17.31
N SER A 19 5.21 14.89 17.42
CA SER A 19 5.94 14.28 16.34
C SER A 19 4.92 13.99 15.26
N THR A 20 4.91 14.78 14.17
CA THR A 20 4.29 14.33 12.92
C THR A 20 4.93 12.99 12.59
N PRO A 21 4.14 11.90 12.48
CA PRO A 21 4.73 10.64 12.01
C PRO A 21 5.41 10.92 10.67
N PRO A 22 6.59 10.34 10.39
CA PRO A 22 7.17 10.40 9.07
C PRO A 22 6.13 9.88 8.08
N ALA A 23 6.01 10.52 6.91
CA ALA A 23 5.21 10.03 5.81
C ALA A 23 5.62 8.57 5.56
N GLN A 24 4.74 7.65 5.83
CA GLN A 24 5.00 6.22 5.74
C GLN A 24 4.28 5.72 4.50
N ALA A 25 5.05 5.21 3.53
CA ALA A 25 4.50 4.60 2.33
C ALA A 25 3.40 3.60 2.70
N ALA A 26 2.21 3.78 2.13
CA ALA A 26 1.07 2.94 2.47
C ALA A 26 1.21 1.56 1.82
N THR A 27 0.93 0.52 2.61
CA THR A 27 0.84 -0.86 2.11
C THR A 27 -0.61 -1.15 1.72
N TRP A 28 -0.81 -1.74 0.54
CA TRP A 28 -2.11 -2.16 0.04
C TRP A 28 -2.09 -3.66 -0.24
N SER A 29 -3.19 -4.34 0.01
CA SER A 29 -3.46 -5.65 -0.58
C SER A 29 -4.14 -5.47 -1.93
N TRP A 30 -3.85 -6.34 -2.87
CA TRP A 30 -4.52 -6.37 -4.16
C TRP A 30 -4.73 -7.81 -4.63
N ASP A 31 -5.79 -8.01 -5.39
CA ASP A 31 -6.04 -9.26 -6.10
C ASP A 31 -6.84 -8.99 -7.39
N TYR A 32 -6.71 -9.90 -8.34
CA TYR A 32 -7.64 -10.01 -9.44
C TYR A 32 -7.78 -11.45 -9.93
N SER A 33 -8.92 -11.73 -10.59
CA SER A 33 -9.20 -13.07 -11.08
C SER A 33 -10.10 -13.08 -12.31
N ALA A 34 -9.95 -14.15 -13.08
CA ALA A 34 -10.84 -14.58 -14.16
C ALA A 34 -10.76 -16.10 -14.29
N ALA A 35 -11.46 -16.69 -15.27
CA ALA A 35 -11.34 -18.13 -15.55
C ALA A 35 -9.87 -18.50 -15.90
N GLY A 36 -9.23 -19.31 -15.06
CA GLY A 36 -7.83 -19.72 -15.23
C GLY A 36 -6.80 -18.65 -14.86
N ILE A 37 -7.21 -17.52 -14.30
CA ILE A 37 -6.33 -16.43 -13.85
C ILE A 37 -6.62 -16.16 -12.38
N ALA A 38 -5.56 -16.14 -11.56
CA ALA A 38 -5.59 -15.68 -10.18
C ALA A 38 -4.26 -14.99 -9.87
N ALA A 39 -4.33 -13.72 -9.46
CA ALA A 39 -3.17 -12.95 -9.08
C ALA A 39 -3.46 -12.20 -7.78
N SER A 40 -2.48 -12.09 -6.91
CA SER A 40 -2.61 -11.38 -5.65
C SER A 40 -1.27 -11.00 -5.05
N GLY A 41 -1.28 -10.00 -4.19
CA GLY A 41 -0.07 -9.55 -3.52
C GLY A 41 -0.23 -8.27 -2.74
N THR A 42 0.85 -7.51 -2.63
CA THR A 42 0.84 -6.19 -2.00
C THR A 42 1.46 -5.14 -2.90
N PHE A 43 0.97 -3.90 -2.77
CA PHE A 43 1.60 -2.69 -3.27
C PHE A 43 2.24 -1.92 -2.11
N THR A 44 3.31 -1.21 -2.42
CA THR A 44 3.73 -0.03 -1.68
C THR A 44 3.36 1.18 -2.53
N THR A 45 2.68 2.17 -1.94
CA THR A 45 2.24 3.36 -2.68
C THR A 45 2.78 4.63 -2.02
N THR A 46 2.65 5.76 -2.71
CA THR A 46 2.74 7.07 -2.05
C THR A 46 1.68 7.16 -0.95
N ASP A 47 1.93 7.96 0.08
CA ASP A 47 1.02 8.19 1.22
C ASP A 47 -0.10 9.19 0.92
N THR A 48 0.06 9.99 -0.12
CA THR A 48 -0.93 10.97 -0.56
C THR A 48 -1.32 10.73 -2.02
N PRO A 49 -2.63 10.79 -2.32
CA PRO A 49 -3.08 10.68 -3.69
C PRO A 49 -2.80 11.98 -4.48
N ASP A 50 -2.84 11.87 -5.78
CA ASP A 50 -2.87 13.03 -6.67
C ASP A 50 -4.23 13.76 -6.62
N SER A 51 -4.39 14.83 -7.41
CA SER A 51 -5.63 15.61 -7.47
C SER A 51 -6.85 14.84 -8.02
N ALA A 52 -6.63 13.70 -8.69
CA ALA A 52 -7.66 12.81 -9.20
C ALA A 52 -7.99 11.66 -8.24
N GLY A 53 -7.27 11.55 -7.13
CA GLY A 53 -7.49 10.54 -6.09
C GLY A 53 -6.71 9.23 -6.32
N PHE A 54 -5.69 9.25 -7.19
CA PHE A 54 -4.83 8.11 -7.45
C PHE A 54 -3.54 8.18 -6.64
N PHE A 55 -3.13 7.03 -6.12
CA PHE A 55 -1.85 6.81 -5.45
C PHE A 55 -0.86 6.18 -6.43
N THR A 56 0.40 6.59 -6.38
CA THR A 56 1.44 5.98 -7.22
C THR A 56 1.96 4.71 -6.55
N VAL A 57 1.89 3.60 -7.27
CA VAL A 57 2.53 2.33 -6.88
C VAL A 57 4.03 2.48 -7.07
N THR A 58 4.81 2.23 -6.04
CA THR A 58 6.28 2.35 -6.03
C THR A 58 6.98 1.00 -5.92
N ALA A 59 6.27 -0.02 -5.45
CA ALA A 59 6.75 -1.39 -5.41
C ALA A 59 5.56 -2.37 -5.43
N ILE A 60 5.83 -3.58 -5.91
CA ILE A 60 4.86 -4.67 -5.99
C ILE A 60 5.49 -5.98 -5.53
N THR A 61 4.70 -6.79 -4.83
CA THR A 61 5.02 -8.19 -4.52
C THR A 61 3.80 -9.06 -4.77
N GLY A 62 4.00 -10.37 -4.90
CA GLY A 62 2.89 -11.31 -5.04
C GLY A 62 3.17 -12.40 -6.07
N SER A 63 2.08 -12.94 -6.62
CA SER A 63 2.16 -13.98 -7.64
C SER A 63 0.96 -13.94 -8.58
N ARG A 64 1.14 -14.49 -9.78
CA ARG A 64 0.07 -14.78 -10.74
C ARG A 64 0.09 -16.26 -11.07
N ASN A 65 -1.02 -16.96 -10.84
CA ASN A 65 -1.13 -18.42 -10.98
C ASN A 65 0.02 -19.18 -10.27
N GLY A 66 0.47 -18.67 -9.12
CA GLY A 66 1.59 -19.25 -8.37
C GLY A 66 2.99 -18.88 -8.87
N VAL A 67 3.12 -18.17 -10.00
CA VAL A 67 4.41 -17.64 -10.48
C VAL A 67 4.70 -16.31 -9.78
N ALA A 68 5.87 -16.20 -9.15
CA ALA A 68 6.24 -15.02 -8.38
C ALA A 68 6.44 -13.78 -9.26
N ILE A 69 6.02 -12.63 -8.77
CA ILE A 69 6.32 -11.32 -9.34
C ILE A 69 7.76 -10.95 -8.99
N THR A 70 8.54 -10.49 -9.97
CA THR A 70 9.97 -10.16 -9.81
C THR A 70 10.26 -8.66 -9.85
N GLY A 71 9.34 -7.84 -10.37
CA GLY A 71 9.52 -6.40 -10.44
C GLY A 71 8.33 -5.67 -11.03
N LEU A 72 8.26 -4.37 -10.73
CA LEU A 72 7.33 -3.40 -11.30
C LEU A 72 7.96 -2.80 -12.57
N GLU A 73 7.19 -2.62 -13.64
CA GLU A 73 7.61 -1.83 -14.81
C GLU A 73 7.57 -0.36 -14.43
N PRO A 74 8.59 0.44 -14.71
CA PRO A 74 8.57 1.87 -14.37
C PRO A 74 7.47 2.64 -15.12
N ALA A 75 6.77 3.53 -14.41
CA ALA A 75 5.80 4.44 -15.03
C ALA A 75 6.41 5.21 -16.21
N GLY A 76 5.66 5.33 -17.29
CA GLY A 76 6.11 5.93 -18.55
C GLY A 76 6.79 4.96 -19.50
N SER A 77 6.96 3.69 -19.13
CA SER A 77 7.45 2.60 -19.99
C SER A 77 6.31 1.63 -20.32
N ALA A 78 6.38 1.00 -21.48
CA ALA A 78 5.49 -0.11 -21.82
C ALA A 78 6.15 -1.43 -21.43
N ILE A 79 5.34 -2.41 -20.99
CA ILE A 79 5.86 -3.77 -20.85
C ILE A 79 6.28 -4.33 -22.21
N PRO A 80 7.24 -5.24 -22.28
CA PRO A 80 7.69 -5.83 -23.55
C PRO A 80 6.55 -6.35 -24.42
N GLY A 81 6.50 -5.92 -25.68
CA GLY A 81 5.47 -6.32 -26.66
C GLY A 81 4.14 -5.56 -26.54
N ASN A 82 4.03 -4.54 -25.69
CA ASN A 82 2.81 -3.74 -25.53
C ASN A 82 2.98 -2.27 -25.91
N ASP A 83 4.04 -1.88 -26.62
CA ASP A 83 4.16 -0.51 -27.13
C ASP A 83 2.98 -0.13 -28.05
N PRO A 84 2.50 1.14 -27.99
CA PRO A 84 3.01 2.28 -27.22
C PRO A 84 2.33 2.47 -25.85
N TYR A 85 1.70 1.47 -25.29
CA TYR A 85 0.89 1.57 -24.08
C TYR A 85 1.76 1.57 -22.82
N ALA A 86 2.27 2.78 -22.47
CA ALA A 86 3.08 2.98 -21.28
C ALA A 86 2.22 2.91 -20.01
N VAL A 87 2.68 2.19 -19.01
CA VAL A 87 2.00 2.12 -17.68
C VAL A 87 2.17 3.44 -16.92
N ASP A 88 1.27 3.75 -16.00
CA ASP A 88 1.33 4.94 -15.16
C ASP A 88 1.43 4.63 -13.66
N ASP A 89 1.30 3.36 -13.28
CA ASP A 89 1.42 2.84 -11.92
C ASP A 89 0.46 3.52 -10.92
N LEU A 90 -0.73 3.85 -11.36
CA LEU A 90 -1.74 4.54 -10.57
C LEU A 90 -2.84 3.59 -10.09
N VAL A 91 -3.18 3.68 -8.79
CA VAL A 91 -4.25 2.92 -8.15
C VAL A 91 -5.12 3.84 -7.28
N SER A 92 -6.44 3.59 -7.24
CA SER A 92 -7.41 4.38 -6.46
C SER A 92 -8.22 3.51 -5.51
N ILE A 93 -8.70 4.12 -4.41
CA ILE A 93 -9.67 3.48 -3.48
C ILE A 93 -11.08 3.46 -4.11
N ALA A 94 -11.40 4.48 -4.92
CA ALA A 94 -12.67 4.58 -5.62
C ALA A 94 -12.63 3.86 -6.97
N GLY A 95 -13.78 3.46 -7.48
CA GLY A 95 -13.83 2.88 -8.83
C GLY A 95 -13.92 3.95 -9.94
N PRO A 96 -13.26 3.71 -11.11
CA PRO A 96 -12.39 2.56 -11.36
C PRO A 96 -11.08 2.65 -10.57
N GLN A 97 -10.63 1.50 -10.03
CA GLN A 97 -9.41 1.46 -9.21
C GLN A 97 -8.12 1.55 -10.03
N LEU A 98 -8.17 1.23 -11.31
CA LEU A 98 -7.07 1.30 -12.27
C LEU A 98 -7.38 2.36 -13.33
N THR A 99 -6.32 2.94 -13.88
CA THR A 99 -6.37 3.82 -15.05
C THR A 99 -6.41 3.01 -16.35
N TRP A 100 -6.52 3.70 -17.49
CA TRP A 100 -6.36 3.10 -18.81
C TRP A 100 -4.96 2.50 -19.04
N ASN A 101 -3.95 3.07 -18.42
CA ASN A 101 -2.56 2.63 -18.52
C ASN A 101 -2.21 1.55 -17.48
N GLY A 102 -2.82 1.62 -16.29
CA GLY A 102 -2.62 0.66 -15.23
C GLY A 102 -1.19 0.53 -14.74
N PHE A 103 -0.82 -0.64 -14.27
CA PHE A 103 0.55 -0.93 -13.83
C PHE A 103 1.08 -2.18 -14.54
N GLY A 104 2.41 -2.26 -14.68
CA GLY A 104 3.08 -3.38 -15.32
C GLY A 104 3.96 -4.16 -14.35
N TYR A 105 4.06 -5.49 -14.51
CA TYR A 105 4.98 -6.29 -13.72
C TYR A 105 5.55 -7.48 -14.45
N ALA A 106 6.79 -7.84 -14.07
CA ALA A 106 7.49 -9.03 -14.54
C ALA A 106 7.19 -10.25 -13.67
N LEU A 107 7.13 -11.43 -14.29
CA LEU A 107 7.02 -12.72 -13.63
C LEU A 107 8.33 -13.50 -13.71
N ALA A 108 8.55 -14.41 -12.75
CA ALA A 108 9.75 -15.24 -12.68
C ALA A 108 9.92 -16.21 -13.86
N ASP A 109 8.85 -16.50 -14.60
CA ASP A 109 8.87 -17.32 -15.83
C ASP A 109 9.22 -16.52 -17.11
N GLY A 110 9.50 -15.20 -16.95
CA GLY A 110 9.81 -14.29 -18.04
C GLY A 110 8.59 -13.64 -18.70
N ASN A 111 7.39 -13.95 -18.30
CA ASN A 111 6.20 -13.26 -18.78
C ASN A 111 6.07 -11.87 -18.18
N TRP A 112 5.34 -10.98 -18.85
CA TRP A 112 4.97 -9.65 -18.38
C TRP A 112 3.47 -9.49 -18.37
N VAL A 113 2.98 -8.71 -17.44
CA VAL A 113 1.53 -8.49 -17.23
C VAL A 113 1.25 -7.02 -17.00
N ASN A 114 0.19 -6.52 -17.64
CA ASN A 114 -0.31 -5.17 -17.40
C ASN A 114 -1.82 -5.22 -17.09
N PRO A 115 -2.23 -5.17 -15.81
CA PRO A 115 -3.60 -4.90 -15.42
C PRO A 115 -3.94 -3.42 -15.63
N PHE A 116 -5.09 -3.15 -16.27
CA PHE A 116 -5.56 -1.80 -16.59
C PHE A 116 -7.11 -1.74 -16.56
N SER A 117 -7.71 -0.56 -16.74
CA SER A 117 -9.16 -0.42 -16.82
C SER A 117 -9.56 0.47 -18.02
N ASP A 118 -10.58 0.06 -18.74
CA ASP A 118 -11.22 0.89 -19.77
C ASP A 118 -12.27 1.86 -19.21
N GLY A 119 -12.36 1.95 -17.88
CA GLY A 119 -13.34 2.76 -17.16
C GLY A 119 -14.64 2.02 -16.87
N SER A 120 -14.94 0.92 -17.55
CA SER A 120 -16.12 0.09 -17.31
C SER A 120 -15.78 -1.21 -16.57
N MET A 121 -14.63 -1.79 -16.89
CA MET A 121 -14.12 -3.02 -16.25
C MET A 121 -12.58 -3.02 -16.23
N ALA A 122 -12.04 -3.94 -15.46
CA ALA A 122 -10.60 -4.19 -15.46
C ALA A 122 -10.24 -5.29 -16.47
N TRP A 123 -9.04 -5.18 -17.02
CA TRP A 123 -8.44 -6.09 -17.99
C TRP A 123 -7.05 -6.49 -17.54
N GLU A 124 -6.60 -7.64 -18.00
CA GLU A 124 -5.21 -8.07 -17.95
C GLU A 124 -4.69 -8.24 -19.36
N TYR A 125 -3.57 -7.59 -19.68
CA TYR A 125 -2.77 -7.91 -20.88
C TYR A 125 -1.57 -8.76 -20.46
N LEU A 126 -1.46 -9.96 -21.04
CA LEU A 126 -0.35 -10.90 -20.82
C LEU A 126 0.57 -10.91 -22.04
N SER A 127 1.83 -10.56 -21.84
CA SER A 127 2.90 -10.62 -22.85
C SER A 127 3.87 -11.76 -22.55
N VAL A 128 4.14 -12.57 -23.56
CA VAL A 128 4.92 -13.82 -23.45
C VAL A 128 6.13 -13.74 -24.40
N PRO A 129 7.33 -14.21 -23.99
CA PRO A 129 8.49 -14.26 -24.88
C PRO A 129 8.22 -15.00 -26.19
N PRO A 130 8.74 -14.52 -27.35
CA PRO A 130 9.71 -13.43 -27.53
C PRO A 130 9.10 -12.02 -27.59
N TYR A 131 7.92 -11.79 -27.05
CA TYR A 131 7.20 -10.50 -26.95
C TYR A 131 6.88 -9.88 -28.31
N PRO A 132 6.21 -10.61 -29.24
CA PRO A 132 5.83 -9.97 -30.50
C PRO A 132 4.85 -8.84 -30.23
N GLN A 133 5.10 -7.70 -30.89
CA GLN A 133 4.33 -6.48 -30.68
C GLN A 133 2.83 -6.70 -30.92
N GLY A 134 1.99 -6.35 -29.94
CA GLY A 134 0.53 -6.46 -30.02
C GLY A 134 0.00 -7.91 -30.07
N ALA A 135 0.83 -8.90 -29.74
CA ALA A 135 0.41 -10.32 -29.77
C ALA A 135 0.08 -10.87 -28.36
N GLY A 136 0.05 -10.03 -27.34
CA GLY A 136 -0.38 -10.39 -26.00
C GLY A 136 -1.87 -10.76 -25.94
N GLN A 137 -2.26 -11.38 -24.85
CA GLN A 137 -3.65 -11.77 -24.60
C GLN A 137 -4.30 -10.78 -23.65
N GLU A 138 -5.46 -10.27 -24.04
CA GLU A 138 -6.31 -9.45 -23.15
C GLU A 138 -7.47 -10.28 -22.63
N VAL A 139 -7.66 -10.24 -21.31
CA VAL A 139 -8.75 -10.94 -20.63
C VAL A 139 -9.39 -10.01 -19.62
N ALA A 140 -10.71 -9.92 -19.62
CA ALA A 140 -11.46 -9.20 -18.60
C ALA A 140 -11.28 -9.89 -17.23
N VAL A 141 -10.97 -9.11 -16.20
CA VAL A 141 -10.72 -9.60 -14.85
C VAL A 141 -11.56 -8.84 -13.82
N SER A 142 -11.80 -9.44 -12.67
CA SER A 142 -12.31 -8.74 -11.49
C SER A 142 -11.12 -8.29 -10.66
N PHE A 143 -10.89 -6.99 -10.55
CA PHE A 143 -9.78 -6.38 -9.81
C PHE A 143 -10.27 -5.74 -8.52
N SER A 144 -9.49 -5.89 -7.45
CA SER A 144 -9.68 -5.25 -6.16
C SER A 144 -8.36 -4.86 -5.53
N ALA A 145 -8.30 -3.66 -4.95
CA ALA A 145 -7.18 -3.20 -4.14
C ALA A 145 -7.69 -2.37 -2.96
N ALA A 146 -7.07 -2.54 -1.80
CA ALA A 146 -7.41 -1.79 -0.59
C ALA A 146 -6.18 -1.54 0.27
N PRO A 147 -6.09 -0.36 0.94
CA PRO A 147 -5.07 -0.12 1.95
C PRO A 147 -5.14 -1.19 3.05
N VAL A 148 -3.98 -1.66 3.49
CA VAL A 148 -3.86 -2.51 4.67
C VAL A 148 -3.81 -1.61 5.89
N ASP A 149 -4.81 -1.71 6.77
CA ASP A 149 -4.82 -0.99 8.04
C ASP A 149 -3.61 -1.43 8.88
N GLU A 150 -2.59 -0.59 8.98
CA GLU A 150 -1.52 -0.83 9.93
C GLU A 150 -2.08 -0.64 11.35
N PRO A 151 -1.75 -1.56 12.30
CA PRO A 151 -2.13 -1.38 13.70
C PRO A 151 -1.58 -0.03 14.17
N THR A 152 -2.47 0.93 14.37
CA THR A 152 -2.10 2.31 14.69
C THR A 152 -1.15 2.32 15.89
N MET A 153 0.05 2.85 15.72
CA MET A 153 1.06 3.08 16.78
C MET A 153 0.46 3.78 18.01
N VAL A 154 -0.68 4.46 17.84
CA VAL A 154 -1.49 5.07 18.90
C VAL A 154 -1.98 4.03 19.91
N MET A 155 -2.39 2.84 19.49
CA MET A 155 -2.81 1.77 20.40
C MET A 155 -1.62 1.23 21.20
N LEU A 156 -0.47 1.05 20.57
CA LEU A 156 0.73 0.54 21.25
C LEU A 156 1.26 1.55 22.30
N THR A 157 1.19 2.86 21.98
CA THR A 157 1.58 3.95 22.90
C THR A 157 0.62 4.04 24.10
N LEU A 158 -0.69 3.89 23.88
CA LEU A 158 -1.70 3.86 24.94
C LEU A 158 -1.48 2.68 25.90
N PHE A 159 -1.22 1.49 25.41
CA PHE A 159 -0.91 0.32 26.25
C PHE A 159 0.40 0.48 27.00
N GLY A 160 1.44 1.09 26.38
CA GLY A 160 2.71 1.40 27.04
C GLY A 160 2.57 2.38 28.19
N VAL A 161 1.82 3.46 28.00
CA VAL A 161 1.58 4.49 29.03
C VAL A 161 0.71 3.94 30.17
N CYS A 162 -0.33 3.19 29.87
CA CYS A 162 -1.17 2.54 30.89
C CYS A 162 -0.39 1.52 31.72
N GLY A 163 0.49 0.74 31.09
CA GLY A 163 1.36 -0.23 31.78
C GLY A 163 2.34 0.44 32.75
N LEU A 164 2.96 1.55 32.36
CA LEU A 164 3.86 2.33 33.19
C LEU A 164 3.13 2.99 34.39
N ALA A 165 1.92 3.49 34.19
CA ALA A 165 1.09 4.06 35.26
C ALA A 165 0.67 3.03 36.30
N ALA A 166 0.34 1.82 35.87
CA ALA A 166 0.00 0.70 36.76
C ALA A 166 1.21 0.22 37.58
N ALA A 167 2.39 0.12 36.96
CA ALA A 167 3.63 -0.29 37.63
C ALA A 167 4.09 0.73 38.67
N SER A 168 3.90 2.05 38.42
CA SER A 168 4.26 3.10 39.35
C SER A 168 3.35 3.14 40.60
N ARG A 169 2.07 2.79 40.47
CA ARG A 169 1.13 2.64 41.60
C ARG A 169 1.46 1.45 42.48
N ALA A 170 1.85 0.30 41.90
CA ALA A 170 2.21 -0.89 42.64
C ALA A 170 3.47 -0.70 43.51
N ARG A 171 4.39 0.19 43.13
CA ARG A 171 5.60 0.52 43.92
C ARG A 171 5.36 1.48 45.10
N ARG A 172 4.27 2.26 45.10
CA ARG A 172 3.94 3.20 46.19
C ARG A 172 3.10 2.57 47.32
N GLY A 173 2.64 1.35 47.13
CA GLY A 173 1.82 0.61 48.12
C GLY A 173 2.59 -0.42 48.97
N ARG A 174 3.92 -0.41 48.91
CA ARG A 174 4.82 -1.15 49.78
C ARG A 174 5.70 -0.12 50.55
#